data_71ee81c696631ee24764e160fd5b0a5f
#
_entry.id   71ee81c696631ee24764e160fd5b0a5f
#
_cell.length_a   1.000
_cell.length_b   1.000
_cell.length_c   1.000
_cell.angle_alpha   90.00
_cell.angle_beta   90.00
_cell.angle_gamma   90.00
#
_symmetry.space_group_name_H-M   'P 1'
#
loop_
_entity.id
_entity.type
_entity.pdbx_description
1 polymer ?
#
loop_
_entity_poly.entity_id
_entity_poly.type
_entity_poly.pdbx_seq_one_letter_code
_entity_poly.pdbx_strand_id
1 'polypeptide(L)'
;MTSASASNQLDTKSRILNAAEKLFGMNGFDGTSLRDITAEAQVNLAAVNYHFQSKESLIDAIIERRIEPINRSRFEMLDAAGPSPSVEKIVEAFLLPLLMVEVRAAVPMLGRVLSNPDQFVERVYKKHLLPVVERFSEAIGQALPNLPPEERFWRLQFMAGSMTHVLALSAVLPLMSGRPVDRDSLMARLVTFLAAGLRAPVAVLSPKREEL
;
A
#
# COMPACT_ATOMS: atom_id res chain seq x y z
N MET A 1 38.48 5.08 10.41
CA MET A 1 38.22 4.84 8.97
C MET A 1 36.83 4.21 8.69
N THR A 2 35.92 4.12 9.66
CA THR A 2 34.62 3.38 9.52
C THR A 2 33.44 4.24 9.09
N SER A 3 33.45 5.55 9.33
CA SER A 3 32.30 6.43 9.04
C SER A 3 32.10 6.74 7.55
N ALA A 4 33.18 6.99 6.80
CA ALA A 4 33.09 7.34 5.37
C ALA A 4 32.69 6.13 4.50
N SER A 5 33.05 4.89 4.88
CA SER A 5 32.67 3.67 4.19
C SER A 5 31.17 3.38 4.35
N ALA A 6 30.63 3.54 5.54
CA ALA A 6 29.20 3.35 5.81
C ALA A 6 28.33 4.40 5.10
N SER A 7 28.75 5.66 5.08
CA SER A 7 28.07 6.74 4.35
C SER A 7 28.03 6.48 2.84
N ASN A 8 29.13 6.00 2.24
CA ASN A 8 29.21 5.69 0.82
C ASN A 8 28.36 4.45 0.45
N GLN A 9 28.27 3.46 1.35
CA GLN A 9 27.39 2.28 1.14
C GLN A 9 25.91 2.61 1.23
N LEU A 10 25.50 3.48 2.15
CA LEU A 10 24.12 3.97 2.25
C LEU A 10 23.73 4.77 1.02
N ASP A 11 24.63 5.59 0.49
CA ASP A 11 24.41 6.34 -0.76
C ASP A 11 24.24 5.40 -1.94
N THR A 12 25.11 4.39 -2.09
CA THR A 12 25.03 3.39 -3.19
C THR A 12 23.72 2.59 -3.14
N LYS A 13 23.31 2.12 -1.96
CA LYS A 13 22.03 1.42 -1.78
C LYS A 13 20.84 2.30 -2.19
N SER A 14 20.83 3.54 -1.77
CA SER A 14 19.78 4.51 -2.09
C SER A 14 19.73 4.83 -3.58
N ARG A 15 20.86 4.97 -4.25
CA ARG A 15 20.95 5.18 -5.70
C ARG A 15 20.37 4.01 -6.48
N ILE A 16 20.68 2.78 -6.10
CA ILE A 16 20.12 1.57 -6.71
C ILE A 16 18.60 1.53 -6.52
N LEU A 17 18.10 1.76 -5.30
CA LEU A 17 16.66 1.79 -5.02
C LEU A 17 15.93 2.87 -5.83
N ASN A 18 16.50 4.07 -5.93
CA ASN A 18 15.90 5.18 -6.69
C ASN A 18 15.84 4.85 -8.19
N ALA A 19 16.92 4.32 -8.76
CA ALA A 19 16.99 3.91 -10.15
C ALA A 19 15.99 2.79 -10.46
N ALA A 20 15.93 1.77 -9.60
CA ALA A 20 15.01 0.66 -9.75
C ALA A 20 13.56 1.10 -9.65
N GLU A 21 13.20 1.94 -8.69
CA GLU A 21 11.86 2.48 -8.53
C GLU A 21 11.40 3.27 -9.75
N LYS A 22 12.28 4.13 -10.29
CA LYS A 22 12.03 4.89 -11.52
C LYS A 22 11.76 3.95 -12.71
N LEU A 23 12.64 3.00 -12.94
CA LEU A 23 12.56 2.09 -14.08
C LEU A 23 11.38 1.12 -13.98
N PHE A 24 11.09 0.58 -12.80
CA PHE A 24 9.91 -0.25 -12.58
C PHE A 24 8.60 0.55 -12.78
N GLY A 25 8.59 1.82 -12.43
CA GLY A 25 7.46 2.71 -12.67
C GLY A 25 7.21 2.96 -14.17
N MET A 26 8.29 3.11 -14.95
CA MET A 26 8.23 3.41 -16.39
C MET A 26 7.98 2.16 -17.26
N ASN A 27 8.76 1.11 -17.06
CA ASN A 27 8.86 -0.06 -17.92
C ASN A 27 8.16 -1.31 -17.35
N GLY A 28 7.73 -1.25 -16.10
CA GLY A 28 7.25 -2.40 -15.36
C GLY A 28 8.40 -3.30 -14.86
N PHE A 29 8.01 -4.32 -14.09
CA PHE A 29 8.98 -5.26 -13.52
C PHE A 29 9.67 -6.10 -14.59
N ASP A 30 8.90 -6.73 -15.47
CA ASP A 30 9.43 -7.63 -16.49
C ASP A 30 10.27 -6.88 -17.54
N GLY A 31 9.87 -5.65 -17.86
CA GLY A 31 10.57 -4.79 -18.83
C GLY A 31 11.85 -4.11 -18.32
N THR A 32 12.25 -4.36 -17.06
CA THR A 32 13.44 -3.75 -16.45
C THR A 32 14.47 -4.81 -16.07
N SER A 33 15.69 -4.72 -16.55
CA SER A 33 16.78 -5.63 -16.18
C SER A 33 17.66 -5.04 -15.07
N LEU A 34 18.43 -5.89 -14.37
CA LEU A 34 19.45 -5.41 -13.42
C LEU A 34 20.54 -4.56 -14.11
N ARG A 35 20.80 -4.79 -15.40
CA ARG A 35 21.75 -3.97 -16.17
C ARG A 35 21.22 -2.56 -16.39
N ASP A 36 19.93 -2.41 -16.68
CA ASP A 36 19.32 -1.09 -16.82
C ASP A 36 19.39 -0.31 -15.49
N ILE A 37 19.12 -1.02 -14.38
CA ILE A 37 19.22 -0.43 -13.04
C ILE A 37 20.64 0.00 -12.70
N THR A 38 21.64 -0.82 -13.04
CA THR A 38 23.06 -0.45 -12.78
C THR A 38 23.51 0.74 -13.61
N ALA A 39 23.07 0.81 -14.86
CA ALA A 39 23.36 1.94 -15.75
C ALA A 39 22.72 3.24 -15.22
N GLU A 40 21.44 3.20 -14.88
CA GLU A 40 20.72 4.36 -14.31
C GLU A 40 21.30 4.79 -12.96
N ALA A 41 21.62 3.84 -12.08
CA ALA A 41 22.21 4.12 -10.77
C ALA A 41 23.70 4.52 -10.84
N GLN A 42 24.34 4.38 -12.00
CA GLN A 42 25.80 4.58 -12.17
C GLN A 42 26.64 3.75 -11.20
N VAL A 43 26.30 2.47 -11.06
CA VAL A 43 27.00 1.49 -10.23
C VAL A 43 27.36 0.25 -11.07
N ASN A 44 28.24 -0.59 -10.56
CA ASN A 44 28.50 -1.89 -11.19
C ASN A 44 27.50 -2.97 -10.70
N LEU A 45 27.39 -4.06 -11.45
CA LEU A 45 26.49 -5.17 -11.11
C LEU A 45 26.84 -5.83 -9.77
N ALA A 46 28.13 -5.83 -9.40
CA ALA A 46 28.58 -6.38 -8.12
C ALA A 46 27.97 -5.60 -6.93
N ALA A 47 27.78 -4.29 -7.05
CA ALA A 47 27.14 -3.48 -6.02
C ALA A 47 25.66 -3.86 -5.84
N VAL A 48 24.93 -4.13 -6.93
CA VAL A 48 23.53 -4.59 -6.84
C VAL A 48 23.46 -5.97 -6.20
N ASN A 49 24.29 -6.90 -6.62
CA ASN A 49 24.33 -8.25 -6.04
C ASN A 49 24.74 -8.23 -4.55
N TYR A 50 25.65 -7.33 -4.17
CA TYR A 50 26.06 -7.17 -2.77
C TYR A 50 24.91 -6.68 -1.88
N HIS A 51 24.13 -5.71 -2.34
CA HIS A 51 23.05 -5.09 -1.55
C HIS A 51 21.73 -5.88 -1.59
N PHE A 52 21.40 -6.51 -2.71
CA PHE A 52 20.04 -7.03 -2.94
C PHE A 52 19.99 -8.49 -3.40
N GLN A 53 21.09 -9.07 -3.88
CA GLN A 53 21.22 -10.47 -4.33
C GLN A 53 20.31 -10.87 -5.51
N SER A 54 19.07 -10.39 -5.57
CA SER A 54 18.11 -10.67 -6.64
C SER A 54 17.24 -9.46 -6.97
N LYS A 55 16.55 -9.53 -8.10
CA LYS A 55 15.59 -8.50 -8.54
C LYS A 55 14.36 -8.48 -7.63
N GLU A 56 13.91 -9.63 -7.15
CA GLU A 56 12.80 -9.77 -6.20
C GLU A 56 13.15 -9.13 -4.85
N SER A 57 14.37 -9.36 -4.35
CA SER A 57 14.84 -8.71 -3.10
C SER A 57 14.96 -7.20 -3.24
N LEU A 58 15.28 -6.71 -4.43
CA LEU A 58 15.29 -5.27 -4.72
C LEU A 58 13.88 -4.69 -4.69
N ILE A 59 12.88 -5.40 -5.25
CA ILE A 59 11.47 -4.97 -5.17
C ILE A 59 10.99 -4.98 -3.72
N ASP A 60 11.26 -6.04 -2.97
CA ASP A 60 10.88 -6.13 -1.56
C ASP A 60 11.42 -4.93 -0.77
N ALA A 61 12.69 -4.56 -1.01
CA ALA A 61 13.30 -3.39 -0.39
C ALA A 61 12.66 -2.04 -0.81
N ILE A 62 12.17 -1.93 -2.06
CA ILE A 62 11.43 -0.76 -2.52
C ILE A 62 10.06 -0.71 -1.84
N ILE A 63 9.34 -1.82 -1.79
CA ILE A 63 8.05 -1.94 -1.11
C ILE A 63 8.22 -1.56 0.37
N GLU A 64 9.19 -2.15 1.05
CA GLU A 64 9.52 -1.84 2.45
C GLU A 64 9.76 -0.35 2.65
N ARG A 65 10.62 0.26 1.83
CA ARG A 65 10.95 1.69 1.91
C ARG A 65 9.70 2.60 1.77
N ARG A 66 8.72 2.19 0.95
CA ARG A 66 7.53 3.00 0.66
C ARG A 66 6.34 2.69 1.54
N ILE A 67 6.14 1.43 1.89
CA ILE A 67 4.96 0.98 2.61
C ILE A 67 5.16 0.99 4.13
N GLU A 68 6.37 0.68 4.60
CA GLU A 68 6.64 0.63 6.04
C GLU A 68 6.37 1.96 6.79
N PRO A 69 6.78 3.14 6.29
CA PRO A 69 6.44 4.40 6.94
C PRO A 69 4.92 4.65 6.99
N ILE A 70 4.20 4.24 5.95
CA ILE A 70 2.74 4.37 5.87
C ILE A 70 2.08 3.47 6.92
N ASN A 71 2.50 2.21 6.99
CA ASN A 71 1.94 1.25 7.94
C ASN A 71 2.24 1.66 9.38
N ARG A 72 3.44 2.16 9.66
CA ARG A 72 3.79 2.71 10.97
C ARG A 72 2.86 3.87 11.35
N SER A 73 2.68 4.83 10.46
CA SER A 73 1.77 5.96 10.70
C SER A 73 0.32 5.51 10.88
N ARG A 74 -0.13 4.48 10.14
CA ARG A 74 -1.44 3.85 10.35
C ARG A 74 -1.61 3.32 11.76
N PHE A 75 -0.62 2.58 12.25
CA PHE A 75 -0.66 1.99 13.60
C PHE A 75 -0.60 3.07 14.67
N GLU A 76 0.29 4.06 14.53
CA GLU A 76 0.39 5.20 15.44
C GLU A 76 -0.94 5.97 15.53
N MET A 77 -1.60 6.23 14.40
CA MET A 77 -2.90 6.90 14.39
C MET A 77 -4.00 6.05 15.01
N LEU A 78 -4.00 4.74 14.76
CA LEU A 78 -4.98 3.83 15.35
C LEU A 78 -4.80 3.73 16.87
N ASP A 79 -3.56 3.65 17.35
CA ASP A 79 -3.23 3.61 18.77
C ASP A 79 -3.59 4.93 19.47
N ALA A 80 -3.33 6.07 18.82
CA ALA A 80 -3.71 7.40 19.31
C ALA A 80 -5.24 7.60 19.40
N ALA A 81 -6.03 6.86 18.61
CA ALA A 81 -7.49 6.89 18.69
C ALA A 81 -8.05 6.20 19.94
N GLY A 82 -7.20 5.52 20.72
CA GLY A 82 -7.53 4.90 22.00
C GLY A 82 -8.13 3.49 21.90
N PRO A 83 -8.53 2.92 23.03
CA PRO A 83 -8.92 1.50 23.12
C PRO A 83 -10.28 1.18 22.47
N SER A 84 -11.10 2.18 22.19
CA SER A 84 -12.41 2.03 21.54
C SER A 84 -12.61 3.10 20.48
N PRO A 85 -11.85 3.02 19.37
CA PRO A 85 -11.90 4.02 18.32
C PRO A 85 -13.26 3.99 17.60
N SER A 86 -13.77 5.16 17.22
CA SER A 86 -14.94 5.22 16.34
C SER A 86 -14.60 4.69 14.94
N VAL A 87 -15.63 4.27 14.21
CA VAL A 87 -15.43 3.78 12.82
C VAL A 87 -14.76 4.83 11.95
N GLU A 88 -15.11 6.12 12.12
CA GLU A 88 -14.49 7.24 11.41
C GLU A 88 -12.98 7.32 11.71
N LYS A 89 -12.59 7.19 12.98
CA LYS A 89 -11.18 7.21 13.39
C LYS A 89 -10.39 6.03 12.82
N ILE A 90 -11.00 4.85 12.74
CA ILE A 90 -10.39 3.68 12.08
C ILE A 90 -10.18 3.97 10.59
N VAL A 91 -11.18 4.51 9.90
CA VAL A 91 -11.09 4.88 8.48
C VAL A 91 -10.04 5.98 8.26
N GLU A 92 -10.03 7.02 9.08
CA GLU A 92 -9.00 8.08 9.03
C GLU A 92 -7.60 7.51 9.20
N ALA A 93 -7.37 6.69 10.21
CA ALA A 93 -6.06 6.05 10.47
C ALA A 93 -5.60 5.18 9.29
N PHE A 94 -6.52 4.53 8.57
CA PHE A 94 -6.19 3.73 7.41
C PHE A 94 -5.83 4.58 6.18
N LEU A 95 -6.56 5.68 5.94
CA LEU A 95 -6.49 6.46 4.72
C LEU A 95 -5.43 7.57 4.76
N LEU A 96 -5.40 8.36 5.86
CA LEU A 96 -4.60 9.60 5.93
C LEU A 96 -3.11 9.38 5.63
N PRO A 97 -2.44 8.35 6.20
CA PRO A 97 -1.02 8.16 5.95
C PRO A 97 -0.68 7.99 4.48
N LEU A 98 -1.55 7.33 3.71
CA LEU A 98 -1.33 7.10 2.29
C LEU A 98 -1.57 8.35 1.44
N LEU A 99 -2.49 9.22 1.86
CA LEU A 99 -2.76 10.48 1.17
C LEU A 99 -1.71 11.57 1.46
N MET A 100 -0.97 11.44 2.57
CA MET A 100 0.07 12.39 2.96
C MET A 100 1.42 12.13 2.27
N VAL A 101 1.63 10.94 1.73
CA VAL A 101 2.90 10.57 1.07
C VAL A 101 2.72 10.65 -0.45
N GLU A 102 3.75 11.13 -1.17
CA GLU A 102 3.80 11.02 -2.63
C GLU A 102 3.98 9.56 -3.07
N VAL A 103 2.91 8.77 -2.99
CA VAL A 103 2.91 7.32 -3.25
C VAL A 103 2.61 7.00 -4.72
N ARG A 104 2.57 8.02 -5.61
CA ARG A 104 2.15 7.86 -7.02
C ARG A 104 2.86 6.72 -7.75
N ALA A 105 4.12 6.43 -7.41
CA ALA A 105 4.89 5.35 -8.04
C ALA A 105 4.67 3.98 -7.38
N ALA A 106 4.44 3.92 -6.07
CA ALA A 106 4.37 2.66 -5.32
C ALA A 106 3.03 1.92 -5.49
N VAL A 107 1.90 2.65 -5.61
CA VAL A 107 0.57 2.04 -5.75
C VAL A 107 0.42 1.24 -7.05
N PRO A 108 0.79 1.76 -8.24
CA PRO A 108 0.75 0.97 -9.46
C PRO A 108 1.72 -0.23 -9.44
N MET A 109 2.89 -0.07 -8.82
CA MET A 109 3.87 -1.15 -8.67
C MET A 109 3.31 -2.26 -7.78
N LEU A 110 2.73 -1.92 -6.63
CA LEU A 110 2.10 -2.89 -5.73
C LEU A 110 0.93 -3.62 -6.41
N GLY A 111 0.09 -2.90 -7.15
CA GLY A 111 -0.99 -3.48 -7.93
C GLY A 111 -0.51 -4.52 -8.95
N ARG A 112 0.57 -4.22 -9.67
CA ARG A 112 1.16 -5.17 -10.63
C ARG A 112 1.79 -6.38 -9.95
N VAL A 113 2.48 -6.18 -8.83
CA VAL A 113 3.04 -7.28 -8.03
C VAL A 113 1.91 -8.20 -7.56
N LEU A 114 0.81 -7.65 -7.04
CA LEU A 114 -0.32 -8.43 -6.51
C LEU A 114 -1.19 -9.10 -7.60
N SER A 115 -1.05 -8.71 -8.86
CA SER A 115 -1.85 -9.27 -9.96
C SER A 115 -1.41 -10.66 -10.43
N ASN A 116 -0.20 -11.09 -10.09
CA ASN A 116 0.32 -12.41 -10.44
C ASN A 116 0.69 -13.17 -9.16
N PRO A 117 -0.25 -13.94 -8.57
CA PRO A 117 -0.01 -14.64 -7.33
C PRO A 117 1.05 -15.74 -7.51
N ASP A 118 2.23 -15.50 -6.96
CA ASP A 118 3.34 -16.43 -6.85
C ASP A 118 3.90 -16.42 -5.41
N GLN A 119 4.92 -17.22 -5.15
CA GLN A 119 5.56 -17.27 -3.83
C GLN A 119 6.15 -15.92 -3.38
N PHE A 120 6.56 -15.09 -4.33
CA PHE A 120 7.07 -13.75 -4.02
C PHE A 120 5.93 -12.84 -3.55
N VAL A 121 4.79 -12.84 -4.25
CA VAL A 121 3.59 -12.08 -3.87
C VAL A 121 3.07 -12.50 -2.52
N GLU A 122 3.01 -13.80 -2.24
CA GLU A 122 2.60 -14.31 -0.93
C GLU A 122 3.50 -13.79 0.20
N ARG A 123 4.83 -13.76 -0.03
CA ARG A 123 5.81 -13.23 0.93
C ARG A 123 5.61 -11.72 1.15
N VAL A 124 5.45 -10.94 0.08
CA VAL A 124 5.19 -9.50 0.15
C VAL A 124 3.90 -9.22 0.90
N TYR A 125 2.83 -9.94 0.60
CA TYR A 125 1.56 -9.83 1.29
C TYR A 125 1.70 -10.11 2.79
N LYS A 126 2.29 -11.26 3.15
CA LYS A 126 2.48 -11.66 4.55
C LYS A 126 3.34 -10.66 5.33
N LYS A 127 4.37 -10.12 4.70
CA LYS A 127 5.30 -9.20 5.37
C LYS A 127 4.72 -7.79 5.53
N HIS A 128 4.09 -7.24 4.51
CA HIS A 128 3.77 -5.81 4.46
C HIS A 128 2.28 -5.49 4.58
N LEU A 129 1.39 -6.40 4.17
CA LEU A 129 -0.05 -6.12 4.13
C LEU A 129 -0.83 -6.85 5.21
N LEU A 130 -0.52 -8.11 5.48
CA LEU A 130 -1.24 -8.93 6.45
C LEU A 130 -1.28 -8.28 7.85
N PRO A 131 -0.20 -7.71 8.42
CA PRO A 131 -0.25 -7.05 9.72
C PRO A 131 -1.25 -5.88 9.77
N VAL A 132 -1.40 -5.15 8.65
CA VAL A 132 -2.39 -4.06 8.54
C VAL A 132 -3.81 -4.64 8.50
N VAL A 133 -4.02 -5.69 7.71
CA VAL A 133 -5.32 -6.36 7.61
C VAL A 133 -5.77 -6.89 8.96
N GLU A 134 -4.88 -7.56 9.70
CA GLU A 134 -5.18 -8.12 11.02
C GLU A 134 -5.51 -7.02 12.03
N ARG A 135 -4.66 -6.00 12.15
CA ARG A 135 -4.81 -4.92 13.12
C ARG A 135 -6.07 -4.08 12.88
N PHE A 136 -6.37 -3.75 11.62
CA PHE A 136 -7.57 -2.99 11.28
C PHE A 136 -8.85 -3.84 11.34
N SER A 137 -8.79 -5.13 10.98
CA SER A 137 -9.91 -6.06 11.18
C SER A 137 -10.28 -6.21 12.64
N GLU A 138 -9.29 -6.27 13.54
CA GLU A 138 -9.51 -6.28 15.00
C GLU A 138 -10.19 -4.99 15.46
N ALA A 139 -9.68 -3.81 15.09
CA ALA A 139 -10.25 -2.53 15.46
C ALA A 139 -11.70 -2.36 14.94
N ILE A 140 -11.97 -2.78 13.71
CA ILE A 140 -13.32 -2.81 13.15
C ILE A 140 -14.22 -3.75 13.97
N GLY A 141 -13.72 -4.92 14.38
CA GLY A 141 -14.48 -5.87 15.20
C GLY A 141 -14.81 -5.33 16.59
N GLN A 142 -13.92 -4.53 17.19
CA GLN A 142 -14.18 -3.86 18.46
C GLN A 142 -15.23 -2.75 18.29
N ALA A 143 -15.15 -1.96 17.24
CA ALA A 143 -16.10 -0.87 16.96
C ALA A 143 -17.48 -1.38 16.48
N LEU A 144 -17.51 -2.55 15.83
CA LEU A 144 -18.72 -3.17 15.25
C LEU A 144 -18.81 -4.66 15.66
N PRO A 145 -19.12 -4.96 16.92
CA PRO A 145 -19.03 -6.33 17.45
C PRO A 145 -19.99 -7.33 16.79
N ASN A 146 -21.08 -6.85 16.20
CA ASN A 146 -22.05 -7.68 15.48
C ASN A 146 -21.67 -7.95 14.02
N LEU A 147 -20.56 -7.36 13.52
CA LEU A 147 -20.11 -7.57 12.16
C LEU A 147 -19.28 -8.87 12.06
N PRO A 148 -19.72 -9.86 11.27
CA PRO A 148 -19.01 -11.14 11.14
C PRO A 148 -17.58 -10.97 10.62
N PRO A 149 -16.63 -11.85 10.98
CA PRO A 149 -15.23 -11.76 10.53
C PRO A 149 -15.08 -11.74 9.00
N GLU A 150 -15.89 -12.51 8.28
CA GLU A 150 -15.90 -12.55 6.82
C GLU A 150 -16.29 -11.17 6.23
N GLU A 151 -17.33 -10.55 6.76
CA GLU A 151 -17.76 -9.20 6.35
C GLU A 151 -16.69 -8.14 6.65
N ARG A 152 -15.99 -8.25 7.80
CA ARG A 152 -14.87 -7.35 8.13
C ARG A 152 -13.77 -7.42 7.08
N PHE A 153 -13.42 -8.64 6.64
CA PHE A 153 -12.45 -8.85 5.58
C PHE A 153 -12.88 -8.15 4.28
N TRP A 154 -14.09 -8.42 3.78
CA TRP A 154 -14.57 -7.84 2.53
C TRP A 154 -14.66 -6.32 2.59
N ARG A 155 -15.19 -5.76 3.69
CA ARG A 155 -15.32 -4.30 3.84
C ARG A 155 -13.96 -3.62 3.94
N LEU A 156 -12.98 -4.25 4.56
CA LEU A 156 -11.59 -3.76 4.56
C LEU A 156 -11.00 -3.78 3.14
N GLN A 157 -11.27 -4.82 2.34
CA GLN A 157 -10.86 -4.86 0.92
C GLN A 157 -11.53 -3.76 0.10
N PHE A 158 -12.83 -3.51 0.31
CA PHE A 158 -13.53 -2.41 -0.37
C PHE A 158 -12.97 -1.04 0.03
N MET A 159 -12.62 -0.86 1.29
CA MET A 159 -11.96 0.36 1.76
C MET A 159 -10.59 0.56 1.10
N ALA A 160 -9.76 -0.49 1.04
CA ALA A 160 -8.48 -0.46 0.35
C ALA A 160 -8.63 -0.21 -1.16
N GLY A 161 -9.61 -0.86 -1.80
CA GLY A 161 -9.93 -0.67 -3.21
C GLY A 161 -10.37 0.76 -3.54
N SER A 162 -11.26 1.34 -2.74
CA SER A 162 -11.71 2.72 -2.91
C SER A 162 -10.56 3.71 -2.82
N MET A 163 -9.68 3.52 -1.85
CA MET A 163 -8.49 4.34 -1.66
C MET A 163 -7.52 4.23 -2.85
N THR A 164 -7.19 3.01 -3.28
CA THR A 164 -6.26 2.80 -4.40
C THR A 164 -6.82 3.36 -5.70
N HIS A 165 -8.13 3.25 -5.95
CA HIS A 165 -8.80 3.83 -7.09
C HIS A 165 -8.67 5.37 -7.11
N VAL A 166 -8.97 6.02 -5.99
CA VAL A 166 -8.87 7.50 -5.88
C VAL A 166 -7.43 7.97 -6.08
N LEU A 167 -6.45 7.25 -5.53
CA LEU A 167 -5.03 7.58 -5.71
C LEU A 167 -4.58 7.40 -7.17
N ALA A 168 -4.98 6.30 -7.81
CA ALA A 168 -4.65 6.03 -9.21
C ALA A 168 -5.21 7.10 -10.16
N LEU A 169 -6.43 7.58 -9.87
CA LEU A 169 -7.10 8.59 -10.69
C LEU A 169 -6.86 10.04 -10.23
N SER A 170 -6.04 10.28 -9.21
CA SER A 170 -5.85 11.60 -8.60
C SER A 170 -5.53 12.73 -9.59
N ALA A 171 -4.81 12.42 -10.69
CA ALA A 171 -4.50 13.39 -11.75
C ALA A 171 -5.67 13.64 -12.71
N VAL A 172 -6.61 12.69 -12.81
CA VAL A 172 -7.73 12.72 -13.78
C VAL A 172 -9.02 13.16 -13.10
N LEU A 173 -9.15 12.99 -11.79
CA LEU A 173 -10.35 13.39 -11.03
C LEU A 173 -10.78 14.85 -11.28
N PRO A 174 -9.89 15.86 -11.33
CA PRO A 174 -10.28 17.23 -11.64
C PRO A 174 -10.90 17.38 -13.03
N LEU A 175 -10.40 16.61 -14.02
CA LEU A 175 -10.95 16.60 -15.37
C LEU A 175 -12.35 15.95 -15.41
N MET A 176 -12.53 14.85 -14.70
CA MET A 176 -13.80 14.12 -14.63
C MET A 176 -14.88 14.90 -13.88
N SER A 177 -14.51 15.58 -12.80
CA SER A 177 -15.43 16.35 -11.97
C SER A 177 -15.75 17.76 -12.51
N GLY A 178 -14.95 18.25 -13.46
CA GLY A 178 -15.00 19.63 -13.96
C GLY A 178 -14.61 20.68 -12.91
N ARG A 179 -14.01 20.27 -11.79
CA ARG A 179 -13.63 21.13 -10.65
C ARG A 179 -12.31 20.71 -10.03
N PRO A 180 -11.55 21.62 -9.43
CA PRO A 180 -10.42 21.25 -8.59
C PRO A 180 -10.86 20.30 -7.47
N VAL A 181 -10.08 19.26 -7.24
CA VAL A 181 -10.32 18.31 -6.14
C VAL A 181 -9.46 18.75 -4.96
N ASP A 182 -10.11 19.33 -3.97
CA ASP A 182 -9.50 19.65 -2.68
C ASP A 182 -9.31 18.38 -1.85
N ARG A 183 -8.12 18.23 -1.26
CA ARG A 183 -7.71 17.03 -0.52
C ARG A 183 -8.57 16.79 0.72
N ASP A 184 -8.86 17.85 1.49
CA ASP A 184 -9.61 17.75 2.73
C ASP A 184 -11.07 17.37 2.44
N SER A 185 -11.66 17.98 1.42
CA SER A 185 -12.99 17.64 0.93
C SER A 185 -13.08 16.19 0.42
N LEU A 186 -12.06 15.72 -0.29
CA LEU A 186 -11.97 14.33 -0.76
C LEU A 186 -11.90 13.37 0.44
N MET A 187 -11.06 13.68 1.43
CA MET A 187 -10.92 12.88 2.64
C MET A 187 -12.24 12.80 3.40
N ALA A 188 -12.90 13.92 3.66
CA ALA A 188 -14.18 13.95 4.36
C ALA A 188 -15.23 13.07 3.65
N ARG A 189 -15.29 13.12 2.32
CA ARG A 189 -16.19 12.28 1.51
C ARG A 189 -15.85 10.81 1.62
N LEU A 190 -14.56 10.43 1.54
CA LEU A 190 -14.11 9.05 1.68
C LEU A 190 -14.42 8.51 3.07
N VAL A 191 -14.12 9.26 4.13
CA VAL A 191 -14.40 8.84 5.50
C VAL A 191 -15.90 8.62 5.69
N THR A 192 -16.73 9.58 5.25
CA THR A 192 -18.20 9.48 5.37
C THR A 192 -18.73 8.26 4.63
N PHE A 193 -18.33 8.07 3.38
CA PHE A 193 -18.78 6.94 2.54
C PHE A 193 -18.34 5.59 3.10
N LEU A 194 -17.07 5.46 3.48
CA LEU A 194 -16.52 4.21 3.98
C LEU A 194 -17.03 3.87 5.39
N ALA A 195 -17.19 4.85 6.26
CA ALA A 195 -17.79 4.65 7.58
C ALA A 195 -19.25 4.18 7.48
N ALA A 196 -20.01 4.72 6.55
CA ALA A 196 -21.36 4.24 6.25
C ALA A 196 -21.34 2.82 5.69
N GLY A 197 -20.42 2.51 4.77
CA GLY A 197 -20.22 1.16 4.23
C GLY A 197 -19.85 0.13 5.29
N LEU A 198 -18.98 0.51 6.24
CA LEU A 198 -18.61 -0.36 7.38
C LEU A 198 -19.80 -0.65 8.30
N ARG A 199 -20.77 0.26 8.43
CA ARG A 199 -21.98 0.10 9.24
C ARG A 199 -23.17 -0.49 8.47
N ALA A 200 -23.05 -0.69 7.17
CA ALA A 200 -24.15 -1.21 6.36
C ALA A 200 -24.62 -2.59 6.88
N PRO A 201 -25.88 -2.97 6.71
CA PRO A 201 -26.35 -4.31 7.01
C PRO A 201 -25.51 -5.37 6.28
N VAL A 202 -25.41 -6.56 6.87
CA VAL A 202 -24.76 -7.71 6.22
C VAL A 202 -25.54 -8.08 4.96
N ALA A 203 -24.82 -8.33 3.86
CA ALA A 203 -25.44 -8.73 2.61
C ALA A 203 -26.17 -10.08 2.77
N VAL A 204 -27.44 -10.11 2.39
CA VAL A 204 -28.18 -11.37 2.31
C VAL A 204 -27.72 -12.09 1.04
N LEU A 205 -26.84 -13.09 1.21
CA LEU A 205 -26.42 -13.94 0.10
C LEU A 205 -27.56 -14.90 -0.22
N SER A 206 -28.08 -14.87 -1.45
CA SER A 206 -28.98 -15.90 -1.93
C SER A 206 -28.26 -17.25 -1.88
N PRO A 207 -28.93 -18.35 -1.44
CA PRO A 207 -28.31 -19.65 -1.47
C PRO A 207 -27.81 -19.96 -2.88
N LYS A 208 -26.59 -20.50 -3.00
CA LYS A 208 -26.06 -20.97 -4.28
C LYS A 208 -27.10 -21.86 -4.91
N ARG A 209 -27.54 -21.56 -6.14
CA ARG A 209 -28.23 -22.55 -6.96
C ARG A 209 -27.26 -23.72 -7.08
N GLU A 210 -27.62 -24.86 -6.46
CA GLU A 210 -26.96 -26.12 -6.76
C GLU A 210 -27.11 -26.32 -8.26
N GLU A 211 -26.00 -26.38 -8.96
CA GLU A 211 -25.97 -26.73 -10.36
C GLU A 211 -26.49 -28.15 -10.47
N LEU A 212 -27.70 -28.32 -11.08
CA LEU A 212 -28.28 -29.58 -11.52
C LEU A 212 -27.49 -30.10 -12.72
#